data_68e1fa41a465dd30486e2846c8731c38
#
_entry.id   68e1fa41a465dd30486e2846c8731c38
#
_cell.length_a   1.000
_cell.length_b   1.000
_cell.length_c   1.000
_cell.angle_alpha   90.00
_cell.angle_beta   90.00
_cell.angle_gamma   90.00
#
_symmetry.space_group_name_H-M   'P 1'
#
loop_
_entity.id
_entity.type
_entity.pdbx_description
1 polymer ?
#
loop_
_entity_poly.entity_id
_entity_poly.type
_entity_poly.pdbx_seq_one_letter_code
_entity_poly.pdbx_strand_id
1 'polypeptide(L)'
;HGEGIDLVILTANPWPAHRTALEIVRPGGRVSIVALSGRGEPPLDFNPLSMELFYNKGISLVAVSHRAGDSFPADERDRFDRKTAVAYVLDLMADGTLKPGQLVTHRMPYTEMATAYEMIDRREKSMLGVIFEWNLQDA
;
A
#
# COMPACT_ATOMS: atom_id res chain seq x y z
N HIS A 1 -25.97 9.83 -0.41
CA HIS A 1 -24.65 9.38 -0.76
C HIS A 1 -23.68 10.45 -0.41
N GLY A 2 -22.73 10.66 0.14
CA GLY A 2 -21.84 11.72 -0.17
C GLY A 2 -21.14 12.46 0.92
N GLU A 3 -20.99 11.91 2.12
CA GLU A 3 -20.21 12.60 3.16
C GLU A 3 -18.85 11.95 3.40
N GLY A 4 -18.15 11.59 2.34
CA GLY A 4 -16.79 11.05 2.39
C GLY A 4 -16.67 9.63 1.85
N ILE A 5 -15.53 9.00 2.10
CA ILE A 5 -15.12 7.71 1.54
C ILE A 5 -15.32 6.59 2.58
N ASP A 6 -15.94 5.47 2.18
CA ASP A 6 -16.19 4.32 3.08
C ASP A 6 -14.90 3.66 3.57
N LEU A 7 -13.94 3.48 2.66
CA LEU A 7 -12.65 2.82 2.92
C LEU A 7 -11.52 3.64 2.32
N VAL A 8 -10.59 4.07 3.15
CA VAL A 8 -9.33 4.69 2.73
C VAL A 8 -8.20 3.70 2.96
N ILE A 9 -7.38 3.47 1.95
CA ILE A 9 -6.16 2.67 2.06
C ILE A 9 -4.95 3.62 2.07
N LEU A 10 -4.35 3.77 3.23
CA LEU A 10 -3.20 4.66 3.43
C LEU A 10 -1.90 3.92 3.14
N THR A 11 -1.25 4.26 2.03
CA THR A 11 0.02 3.68 1.57
C THR A 11 1.21 4.62 1.71
N ALA A 12 0.98 5.88 2.08
CA ALA A 12 2.00 6.92 2.20
C ALA A 12 2.44 7.15 3.64
N ASN A 13 3.74 7.31 3.88
CA ASN A 13 4.33 7.51 5.21
C ASN A 13 4.14 8.91 5.80
N PRO A 14 4.18 10.02 5.01
CA PRO A 14 4.14 11.39 5.56
C PRO A 14 2.88 11.68 6.38
N TRP A 15 3.02 12.39 7.48
CA TRP A 15 1.91 12.79 8.34
C TRP A 15 0.77 13.55 7.64
N PRO A 16 1.02 14.43 6.66
CA PRO A 16 -0.06 15.05 5.90
C PRO A 16 -0.96 14.05 5.19
N ALA A 17 -0.40 12.94 4.66
CA ALA A 17 -1.20 11.88 4.04
C ALA A 17 -2.08 11.15 5.06
N HIS A 18 -1.55 10.91 6.27
CA HIS A 18 -2.32 10.34 7.38
C HIS A 18 -3.48 11.25 7.78
N ARG A 19 -3.21 12.54 7.92
CA ARG A 19 -4.23 13.55 8.23
C ARG A 19 -5.33 13.58 7.16
N THR A 20 -4.94 13.65 5.89
CA THR A 20 -5.87 13.60 4.76
C THR A 20 -6.75 12.36 4.80
N ALA A 21 -6.17 11.18 5.10
CA ALA A 21 -6.93 9.93 5.21
C ALA A 21 -8.04 10.02 6.28
N LEU A 22 -7.74 10.64 7.44
CA LEU A 22 -8.71 10.84 8.52
C LEU A 22 -9.77 11.88 8.17
N GLU A 23 -9.41 12.89 7.38
CA GLU A 23 -10.33 13.95 6.97
C GLU A 23 -11.36 13.45 5.96
N ILE A 24 -10.92 12.68 4.94
CA ILE A 24 -11.77 12.26 3.83
C ILE A 24 -12.64 11.03 4.12
N VAL A 25 -12.27 10.20 5.11
CA VAL A 25 -13.08 9.07 5.50
C VAL A 25 -14.41 9.55 6.10
N ARG A 26 -15.53 8.96 5.69
CA ARG A 26 -16.84 9.32 6.23
C ARG A 26 -17.02 8.88 7.69
N PRO A 27 -17.99 9.42 8.41
CA PRO A 27 -18.42 8.86 9.69
C PRO A 27 -18.77 7.37 9.57
N GLY A 28 -18.28 6.56 10.53
CA GLY A 28 -18.42 5.10 10.54
C GLY A 28 -17.55 4.37 9.49
N GLY A 29 -16.72 5.09 8.75
CA GLY A 29 -15.84 4.51 7.73
C GLY A 29 -14.58 3.88 8.31
N ARG A 30 -13.70 3.42 7.43
CA ARG A 30 -12.48 2.69 7.80
C ARG A 30 -11.25 3.28 7.12
N VAL A 31 -10.16 3.41 7.87
CA VAL A 31 -8.83 3.68 7.32
C VAL A 31 -7.95 2.46 7.54
N SER A 32 -7.52 1.81 6.46
CA SER A 32 -6.57 0.70 6.47
C SER A 32 -5.17 1.25 6.28
N ILE A 33 -4.32 1.13 7.29
CA ILE A 33 -2.96 1.69 7.33
C ILE A 33 -1.98 0.60 6.91
N VAL A 34 -1.49 0.71 5.68
CA VAL A 34 -0.47 -0.17 5.08
C VAL A 34 0.92 0.43 5.26
N ALA A 35 0.99 1.76 5.26
CA ALA A 35 2.23 2.51 5.42
C ALA A 35 2.76 2.46 6.85
N LEU A 36 4.07 2.68 6.99
CA LEU A 36 4.70 2.96 8.28
C LEU A 36 4.60 4.47 8.56
N SER A 37 3.42 4.92 8.94
CA SER A 37 3.12 6.34 9.14
C SER A 37 4.15 7.01 10.04
N GLY A 38 4.67 8.16 9.58
CA GLY A 38 5.67 8.94 10.30
C GLY A 38 7.10 8.41 10.25
N ARG A 39 7.36 7.33 9.52
CA ARG A 39 8.74 6.83 9.38
C ARG A 39 9.61 7.84 8.62
N GLY A 40 10.65 8.34 9.31
CA GLY A 40 11.54 9.36 8.76
C GLY A 40 10.98 10.79 8.80
N GLU A 41 9.81 10.98 9.40
CA GLU A 41 9.15 12.27 9.56
C GLU A 41 9.44 12.91 10.92
N PRO A 42 9.31 14.24 11.04
CA PRO A 42 9.29 14.91 12.32
C PRO A 42 8.19 14.37 13.25
N PRO A 43 8.25 14.67 14.55
CA PRO A 43 7.16 14.34 15.47
C PRO A 43 5.82 14.84 14.96
N LEU A 44 4.77 14.10 15.26
CA LEU A 44 3.40 14.40 14.87
C LEU A 44 2.94 15.75 15.45
N ASP A 45 2.40 16.61 14.61
CA ASP A 45 1.92 17.95 14.97
C ASP A 45 0.40 18.04 15.24
N PHE A 46 -0.31 16.90 15.14
CA PHE A 46 -1.73 16.79 15.42
C PHE A 46 -2.04 15.47 16.15
N ASN A 47 -3.19 15.40 16.81
CA ASN A 47 -3.65 14.16 17.43
C ASN A 47 -4.57 13.38 16.45
N PRO A 48 -4.13 12.25 15.87
CA PRO A 48 -4.96 11.44 14.98
C PRO A 48 -6.17 10.81 15.66
N LEU A 49 -6.13 10.70 17.00
CA LEU A 49 -7.22 10.18 17.83
C LEU A 49 -8.03 11.31 18.48
N SER A 50 -8.01 12.52 17.91
CA SER A 50 -8.79 13.64 18.42
C SER A 50 -10.29 13.40 18.35
N MET A 51 -11.05 14.17 19.13
CA MET A 51 -12.52 14.13 19.08
C MET A 51 -13.05 14.36 17.67
N GLU A 52 -12.45 15.30 16.94
CA GLU A 52 -12.89 15.70 15.60
C GLU A 52 -12.57 14.63 14.53
N LEU A 53 -11.34 14.14 14.52
CA LEU A 53 -10.88 13.24 13.45
C LEU A 53 -11.29 11.78 13.68
N PHE A 54 -11.46 11.35 14.92
CA PHE A 54 -11.67 9.95 15.27
C PHE A 54 -12.98 9.71 16.01
N TYR A 55 -13.16 10.27 17.21
CA TYR A 55 -14.30 9.92 18.07
C TYR A 55 -15.63 10.35 17.49
N ASN A 56 -15.80 11.60 17.10
CA ASN A 56 -17.07 12.11 16.56
C ASN A 56 -17.45 11.44 15.25
N LYS A 57 -16.44 11.00 14.48
CA LYS A 57 -16.67 10.26 13.23
C LYS A 57 -16.92 8.77 13.46
N GLY A 58 -16.57 8.21 14.63
CA GLY A 58 -16.73 6.78 14.94
C GLY A 58 -16.02 5.87 13.93
N ILE A 59 -14.87 6.29 13.42
CA ILE A 59 -14.14 5.56 12.38
C ILE A 59 -13.33 4.39 12.96
N SER A 60 -12.99 3.43 12.09
CA SER A 60 -12.07 2.33 12.43
C SER A 60 -10.69 2.57 11.83
N LEU A 61 -9.65 2.53 12.64
CA LEU A 61 -8.25 2.48 12.18
C LEU A 61 -7.76 1.04 12.24
N VAL A 62 -7.33 0.50 11.10
CA VAL A 62 -6.90 -0.90 11.00
C VAL A 62 -5.47 -0.94 10.49
N ALA A 63 -4.57 -1.48 11.31
CA ALA A 63 -3.20 -1.75 10.88
C ALA A 63 -3.19 -2.98 9.97
N VAL A 64 -2.65 -2.80 8.75
CA VAL A 64 -2.38 -3.90 7.82
C VAL A 64 -0.91 -4.23 7.97
N SER A 65 -0.59 -5.14 8.90
CA SER A 65 0.79 -5.56 9.13
C SER A 65 1.06 -6.92 8.49
N HIS A 66 2.31 -7.12 8.08
CA HIS A 66 2.83 -8.46 7.88
C HIS A 66 2.94 -9.14 9.26
N ARG A 67 1.97 -9.95 9.60
CA ARG A 67 2.23 -10.96 10.63
C ARG A 67 3.26 -11.90 10.04
N ALA A 68 4.37 -12.10 10.73
CA ALA A 68 5.34 -13.13 10.38
C ALA A 68 4.56 -14.46 10.39
N GLY A 69 4.28 -14.98 9.19
CA GLY A 69 3.24 -15.98 8.95
C GLY A 69 3.43 -17.32 9.62
N ASP A 70 4.58 -17.57 10.28
CA ASP A 70 4.90 -18.85 10.85
C ASP A 70 4.98 -18.83 12.38
N SER A 71 4.78 -17.68 13.03
CA SER A 71 4.96 -17.52 14.47
C SER A 71 3.65 -17.53 15.26
N PHE A 72 2.51 -17.50 14.61
CA PHE A 72 1.20 -17.55 15.26
C PHE A 72 0.38 -18.67 14.65
N PRO A 73 -0.24 -19.55 15.45
CA PRO A 73 -1.20 -20.51 14.94
C PRO A 73 -2.26 -19.71 14.17
N ALA A 74 -2.63 -20.23 13.01
CA ALA A 74 -3.71 -19.67 12.22
C ALA A 74 -4.96 -19.58 13.11
N ASP A 75 -5.21 -18.39 13.66
CA ASP A 75 -6.43 -18.13 14.38
C ASP A 75 -7.56 -18.20 13.34
N GLU A 76 -8.65 -18.87 13.64
CA GLU A 76 -9.83 -18.99 12.78
C GLU A 76 -10.36 -17.65 12.29
N ARG A 77 -9.93 -16.55 12.90
CA ARG A 77 -10.22 -15.17 12.51
C ARG A 77 -9.39 -14.65 11.32
N ASP A 78 -8.23 -15.25 11.06
CA ASP A 78 -7.38 -14.86 9.92
C ASP A 78 -7.69 -15.79 8.73
N ARG A 79 -8.81 -15.52 8.04
CA ARG A 79 -9.22 -16.25 6.82
C ARG A 79 -8.20 -16.18 5.68
N PHE A 80 -7.27 -15.24 5.75
CA PHE A 80 -6.24 -15.02 4.76
C PHE A 80 -4.86 -14.97 5.46
N ASP A 81 -4.22 -16.12 5.59
CA ASP A 81 -2.78 -16.16 5.80
C ASP A 81 -2.05 -15.69 4.53
N ARG A 82 -0.75 -15.46 4.64
CA ARG A 82 0.05 -14.99 3.51
C ARG A 82 -0.04 -15.93 2.29
N LYS A 83 -0.03 -17.23 2.51
CA LYS A 83 -0.06 -18.23 1.46
C LYS A 83 -1.39 -18.19 0.70
N THR A 84 -2.49 -18.16 1.44
CA THR A 84 -3.84 -18.06 0.89
C THR A 84 -4.05 -16.73 0.16
N ALA A 85 -3.55 -15.61 0.72
CA ALA A 85 -3.65 -14.31 0.06
C ALA A 85 -2.87 -14.28 -1.26
N VAL A 86 -1.65 -14.82 -1.29
CA VAL A 86 -0.85 -14.92 -2.52
C VAL A 86 -1.54 -15.80 -3.54
N ALA A 87 -2.02 -16.99 -3.14
CA ALA A 87 -2.75 -17.88 -4.04
C ALA A 87 -3.96 -17.20 -4.67
N TYR A 88 -4.76 -16.52 -3.86
CA TYR A 88 -5.92 -15.76 -4.34
C TYR A 88 -5.55 -14.68 -5.37
N VAL A 89 -4.49 -13.91 -5.11
CA VAL A 89 -4.01 -12.89 -6.07
C VAL A 89 -3.55 -13.53 -7.37
N LEU A 90 -2.85 -14.68 -7.30
CA LEU A 90 -2.42 -15.42 -8.49
C LEU A 90 -3.60 -15.97 -9.29
N ASP A 91 -4.66 -16.44 -8.63
CA ASP A 91 -5.88 -16.87 -9.29
C ASP A 91 -6.57 -15.72 -10.04
N LEU A 92 -6.65 -14.52 -9.42
CA LEU A 92 -7.16 -13.32 -10.07
C LEU A 92 -6.31 -12.86 -11.25
N MET A 93 -5.02 -13.14 -11.24
CA MET A 93 -4.14 -12.88 -12.39
C MET A 93 -4.36 -13.93 -13.49
N ALA A 94 -4.52 -15.20 -13.12
CA ALA A 94 -4.73 -16.29 -14.06
C ALA A 94 -6.05 -16.18 -14.82
N ASP A 95 -7.12 -15.76 -14.15
CA ASP A 95 -8.44 -15.55 -14.77
C ASP A 95 -8.56 -14.19 -15.50
N GLY A 96 -7.55 -13.33 -15.42
CA GLY A 96 -7.50 -12.03 -16.09
C GLY A 96 -8.29 -10.93 -15.39
N THR A 97 -8.82 -11.17 -14.19
CA THR A 97 -9.49 -10.15 -13.37
C THR A 97 -8.47 -9.09 -12.91
N LEU A 98 -7.28 -9.52 -12.48
CA LEU A 98 -6.17 -8.66 -12.12
C LEU A 98 -5.11 -8.67 -13.22
N LYS A 99 -4.80 -7.50 -13.78
CA LYS A 99 -3.85 -7.33 -14.90
C LYS A 99 -2.65 -6.45 -14.51
N PRO A 100 -1.74 -6.92 -13.65
CA PRO A 100 -0.62 -6.10 -13.17
C PRO A 100 0.35 -5.70 -14.28
N GLY A 101 0.38 -6.43 -15.41
CA GLY A 101 1.19 -6.07 -16.57
C GLY A 101 0.88 -4.67 -17.13
N GLN A 102 -0.32 -4.14 -16.89
CA GLN A 102 -0.68 -2.77 -17.28
C GLN A 102 0.06 -1.70 -16.46
N LEU A 103 0.61 -2.05 -15.31
CA LEU A 103 1.41 -1.15 -14.47
C LEU A 103 2.89 -1.14 -14.87
N VAL A 104 3.31 -2.06 -15.75
CA VAL A 104 4.69 -2.14 -16.23
C VAL A 104 4.87 -1.12 -17.35
N THR A 105 5.54 -0.02 -17.05
CA THR A 105 5.83 1.05 -18.00
C THR A 105 7.22 0.94 -18.63
N HIS A 106 8.15 0.27 -17.95
CA HIS A 106 9.53 0.12 -18.39
C HIS A 106 9.98 -1.33 -18.28
N ARG A 107 10.67 -1.79 -19.33
CA ARG A 107 11.43 -3.05 -19.33
C ARG A 107 12.88 -2.69 -19.65
N MET A 108 13.79 -3.03 -18.75
CA MET A 108 15.18 -2.65 -18.85
C MET A 108 16.07 -3.85 -18.58
N PRO A 109 17.23 -3.99 -19.23
CA PRO A 109 18.20 -4.98 -18.84
C PRO A 109 18.67 -4.71 -17.40
N TYR A 110 18.98 -5.75 -16.65
CA TYR A 110 19.40 -5.62 -15.26
C TYR A 110 20.65 -4.72 -15.09
N THR A 111 21.47 -4.61 -16.13
CA THR A 111 22.66 -3.75 -16.18
C THR A 111 22.32 -2.26 -16.09
N GLU A 112 21.10 -1.88 -16.43
CA GLU A 112 20.58 -0.49 -16.34
C GLU A 112 19.85 -0.19 -15.03
N MET A 113 19.98 -1.04 -14.02
CA MET A 113 19.30 -0.88 -12.73
C MET A 113 19.61 0.49 -12.09
N ALA A 114 20.86 0.99 -12.19
CA ALA A 114 21.24 2.30 -11.66
C ALA A 114 20.42 3.42 -12.31
N THR A 115 20.24 3.38 -13.62
CA THR A 115 19.42 4.34 -14.38
C THR A 115 17.97 4.35 -13.91
N ALA A 116 17.39 3.16 -13.68
CA ALA A 116 16.04 3.06 -13.16
C ALA A 116 15.90 3.71 -11.77
N TYR A 117 16.87 3.51 -10.87
CA TYR A 117 16.86 4.17 -9.57
C TYR A 117 17.02 5.69 -9.66
N GLU A 118 17.83 6.18 -10.60
CA GLU A 118 17.93 7.62 -10.86
C GLU A 118 16.59 8.21 -11.35
N MET A 119 15.86 7.49 -12.21
CA MET A 119 14.52 7.91 -12.66
C MET A 119 13.54 7.97 -11.49
N ILE A 120 13.59 7.01 -10.57
CA ILE A 120 12.77 7.00 -9.34
C ILE A 120 13.10 8.22 -8.46
N ASP A 121 14.39 8.50 -8.26
CA ASP A 121 14.85 9.61 -7.41
C ASP A 121 14.40 10.97 -7.98
N ARG A 122 14.45 11.12 -9.30
CA ARG A 122 13.92 12.30 -10.02
C ARG A 122 12.41 12.37 -10.08
N ARG A 123 11.70 11.35 -9.54
CA ARG A 123 10.24 11.22 -9.59
C ARG A 123 9.69 11.32 -11.02
N GLU A 124 10.31 10.58 -11.93
CA GLU A 124 9.91 10.54 -13.34
C GLU A 124 8.43 10.10 -13.45
N LYS A 125 7.58 10.97 -13.96
CA LYS A 125 6.12 10.74 -14.02
C LYS A 125 5.71 9.64 -15.00
N SER A 126 6.55 9.33 -15.97
CA SER A 126 6.34 8.23 -16.93
C SER A 126 6.58 6.86 -16.33
N MET A 127 7.31 6.79 -15.21
CA MET A 127 7.67 5.53 -14.57
C MET A 127 6.65 5.16 -13.49
N LEU A 128 5.91 4.05 -13.73
CA LEU A 128 5.00 3.47 -12.75
C LEU A 128 5.52 2.12 -12.24
N GLY A 129 5.89 1.23 -13.13
CA GLY A 129 6.49 -0.06 -12.79
C GLY A 129 7.64 -0.41 -13.72
N VAL A 130 8.71 -0.96 -13.18
CA VAL A 130 9.90 -1.40 -13.91
C VAL A 130 10.10 -2.89 -13.73
N ILE A 131 10.36 -3.59 -14.81
CA ILE A 131 10.83 -4.98 -14.78
C ILE A 131 12.25 -5.03 -15.33
N PHE A 132 13.16 -5.65 -14.59
CA PHE A 132 14.49 -5.95 -15.07
C PHE A 132 14.54 -7.33 -15.74
N GLU A 133 15.09 -7.36 -16.94
CA GLU A 133 15.28 -8.57 -17.73
C GLU A 133 16.70 -9.13 -17.48
N TRP A 134 16.76 -10.38 -17.06
CA TRP A 134 17.99 -11.10 -16.70
C TRP A 134 18.41 -12.07 -17.79
N ASN A 135 18.27 -11.68 -19.05
CA ASN A 135 18.70 -12.53 -20.15
C ASN A 135 20.24 -12.63 -20.17
N LEU A 136 20.75 -13.81 -19.79
CA LEU A 136 22.17 -14.10 -19.79
C LEU A 136 22.78 -14.34 -21.20
N GLN A 137 22.02 -14.06 -22.27
CA GLN A 137 22.47 -14.33 -23.65
C GLN A 137 23.27 -13.18 -24.27
N ASP A 138 23.40 -12.04 -23.60
CA ASP A 138 24.11 -10.86 -24.10
C ASP A 138 25.29 -10.42 -23.19
N ALA A 139 25.95 -11.38 -22.51
CA ALA A 139 27.14 -11.12 -21.71
C ALA A 139 28.40 -11.63 -22.41
#